data_a896a895aec67c384db944be9c4c33ae
#
_entry.id   a896a895aec67c384db944be9c4c33ae
#
_cell.length_a   1.000
_cell.length_b   1.000
_cell.length_c   1.000
_cell.angle_alpha   90.00
_cell.angle_beta   90.00
_cell.angle_gamma   90.00
#
_symmetry.space_group_name_H-M   'P 1'
#
loop_
_entity.id
_entity.type
_entity.pdbx_description
1 polymer ?
#
loop_
_entity_poly.entity_id
_entity_poly.type
_entity_poly.pdbx_seq_one_letter_code
_entity_poly.pdbx_strand_id
1 'polypeptide(L)'
;MRKETLTLYELNQMVRDALAITMPDEYWVEAEISEMREVRGHCYMELVQKDAAGNTPVAKASAKCWKNKWAFLRPHFERNANQILRAGLKVRLLVYADFHEAYGFSWIVADIDPTYTLGDMARKRLEIVRTLKQQGVFDLQKDFRLPLFAQRVAVISSEQAAGYGDFCRHLHDNEWNLHFSVQLYAATMQGEGVERSVIAALDAINERLTDFDVV
;
A
#
# COMPACT_ATOMS: atom_id res chain seq x y z
N MET A 1 -30.68 -46.09 -5.16
CA MET A 1 -29.42 -45.85 -5.90
C MET A 1 -28.26 -45.97 -4.92
N ARG A 2 -27.39 -46.96 -5.08
CA ARG A 2 -26.11 -47.00 -4.32
C ARG A 2 -25.27 -45.81 -4.75
N LYS A 3 -24.90 -44.95 -3.81
CA LYS A 3 -23.90 -43.91 -4.09
C LYS A 3 -22.56 -44.60 -4.22
N GLU A 4 -21.91 -44.46 -5.36
CA GLU A 4 -20.55 -44.95 -5.56
C GLU A 4 -19.62 -44.23 -4.57
N THR A 5 -18.70 -44.99 -3.99
CA THR A 5 -17.70 -44.42 -3.07
C THR A 5 -16.50 -43.97 -3.91
N LEU A 6 -16.26 -42.69 -3.94
CA LEU A 6 -15.10 -42.06 -4.61
C LEU A 6 -13.96 -41.88 -3.62
N THR A 7 -12.74 -41.92 -4.11
CA THR A 7 -11.58 -41.41 -3.38
C THR A 7 -11.60 -39.87 -3.38
N LEU A 8 -10.91 -39.27 -2.43
CA LEU A 8 -10.76 -37.79 -2.38
C LEU A 8 -10.11 -37.24 -3.66
N TYR A 9 -9.17 -37.99 -4.23
CA TYR A 9 -8.51 -37.62 -5.48
C TYR A 9 -9.49 -37.56 -6.66
N GLU A 10 -10.31 -38.63 -6.82
CA GLU A 10 -11.33 -38.67 -7.87
C GLU A 10 -12.38 -37.58 -7.72
N LEU A 11 -12.81 -37.28 -6.48
CA LEU A 11 -13.73 -36.18 -6.24
C LEU A 11 -13.10 -34.82 -6.61
N ASN A 12 -11.84 -34.58 -6.24
CA ASN A 12 -11.12 -33.36 -6.57
C ASN A 12 -10.83 -33.21 -8.07
N GLN A 13 -10.60 -34.32 -8.79
CA GLN A 13 -10.54 -34.33 -10.25
C GLN A 13 -11.87 -33.86 -10.88
N MET A 14 -13.00 -34.35 -10.38
CA MET A 14 -14.31 -33.89 -10.88
C MET A 14 -14.50 -32.37 -10.68
N VAL A 15 -14.06 -31.83 -9.55
CA VAL A 15 -14.11 -30.38 -9.29
C VAL A 15 -13.23 -29.60 -10.28
N ARG A 16 -11.99 -30.05 -10.50
CA ARG A 16 -11.09 -29.45 -11.48
C ARG A 16 -11.69 -29.45 -12.87
N ASP A 17 -12.21 -30.61 -13.32
CA ASP A 17 -12.77 -30.78 -14.66
C ASP A 17 -14.05 -29.95 -14.85
N ALA A 18 -14.89 -29.87 -13.82
CA ALA A 18 -16.06 -28.99 -13.80
C ALA A 18 -15.67 -27.48 -13.90
N LEU A 19 -14.64 -27.06 -13.18
CA LEU A 19 -14.13 -25.70 -13.27
C LEU A 19 -13.56 -25.38 -14.65
N ALA A 20 -12.78 -26.30 -15.22
CA ALA A 20 -12.22 -26.12 -16.56
C ALA A 20 -13.29 -25.97 -17.66
N ILE A 21 -14.44 -26.62 -17.47
CA ILE A 21 -15.57 -26.51 -18.41
C ILE A 21 -16.40 -25.24 -18.17
N THR A 22 -16.63 -24.86 -16.90
CA THR A 22 -17.52 -23.75 -16.56
C THR A 22 -16.84 -22.40 -16.55
N MET A 23 -15.53 -22.38 -16.30
CA MET A 23 -14.72 -21.16 -16.22
C MET A 23 -13.42 -21.26 -17.04
N PRO A 24 -13.52 -21.45 -18.38
CA PRO A 24 -12.36 -21.67 -19.23
C PRO A 24 -11.58 -20.37 -19.53
N ASP A 25 -12.19 -19.21 -19.26
CA ASP A 25 -11.68 -17.92 -19.68
C ASP A 25 -10.83 -17.25 -18.59
N GLU A 26 -10.15 -16.17 -18.97
CA GLU A 26 -9.50 -15.24 -18.07
C GLU A 26 -10.47 -14.09 -17.75
N TYR A 27 -10.44 -13.60 -16.50
CA TYR A 27 -11.35 -12.58 -15.99
C TYR A 27 -10.58 -11.43 -15.37
N TRP A 28 -10.94 -10.19 -15.74
CA TRP A 28 -10.47 -9.01 -15.01
C TRP A 28 -11.24 -8.85 -13.70
N VAL A 29 -10.51 -8.86 -12.59
CA VAL A 29 -11.08 -8.76 -11.25
C VAL A 29 -10.49 -7.55 -10.53
N GLU A 30 -11.34 -6.76 -9.89
CA GLU A 30 -10.97 -5.66 -9.01
C GLU A 30 -11.00 -6.16 -7.56
N ALA A 31 -9.87 -6.03 -6.86
CA ALA A 31 -9.75 -6.45 -5.48
C ALA A 31 -8.71 -5.59 -4.73
N GLU A 32 -8.74 -5.65 -3.42
CA GLU A 32 -7.65 -5.16 -2.57
C GLU A 32 -6.75 -6.34 -2.21
N ILE A 33 -5.44 -6.16 -2.27
CA ILE A 33 -4.48 -7.14 -1.76
C ILE A 33 -4.45 -6.97 -0.24
N SER A 34 -4.97 -7.93 0.52
CA SER A 34 -4.90 -7.90 1.98
C SER A 34 -3.57 -8.42 2.51
N GLU A 35 -3.03 -9.44 1.85
CA GLU A 35 -1.73 -10.02 2.18
C GLU A 35 -0.97 -10.37 0.90
N MET A 36 0.35 -10.25 0.95
CA MET A 36 1.23 -10.64 -0.15
C MET A 36 2.53 -11.19 0.40
N ARG A 37 2.96 -12.32 -0.15
CA ARG A 37 4.25 -12.94 0.17
C ARG A 37 4.89 -13.52 -1.07
N GLU A 38 6.19 -13.40 -1.13
CA GLU A 38 7.01 -14.01 -2.18
C GLU A 38 7.76 -15.22 -1.63
N VAL A 39 7.63 -16.36 -2.27
CA VAL A 39 8.28 -17.60 -1.87
C VAL A 39 8.89 -18.24 -3.10
N ARG A 40 10.22 -18.42 -3.12
CA ARG A 40 10.98 -19.01 -4.23
C ARG A 40 10.71 -18.35 -5.60
N GLY A 41 10.40 -17.04 -5.58
CA GLY A 41 10.08 -16.26 -6.77
C GLY A 41 8.62 -16.35 -7.24
N HIS A 42 7.77 -17.13 -6.58
CA HIS A 42 6.31 -17.13 -6.77
C HIS A 42 5.68 -16.12 -5.83
N CYS A 43 4.67 -15.38 -6.29
CA CYS A 43 3.90 -14.50 -5.44
C CYS A 43 2.58 -15.15 -5.03
N TYR A 44 2.28 -15.12 -3.75
CA TYR A 44 1.03 -15.56 -3.14
C TYR A 44 0.33 -14.34 -2.57
N MET A 45 -0.93 -14.17 -2.92
CA MET A 45 -1.75 -13.03 -2.54
C MET A 45 -3.07 -13.50 -1.94
N GLU A 46 -3.54 -12.77 -0.94
CA GLU A 46 -4.93 -12.83 -0.48
C GLU A 46 -5.66 -11.60 -1.01
N LEU A 47 -6.70 -11.83 -1.78
CA LEU A 47 -7.53 -10.79 -2.37
C LEU A 47 -8.80 -10.62 -1.55
N VAL A 48 -9.19 -9.40 -1.29
CA VAL A 48 -10.43 -9.07 -0.58
C VAL A 48 -11.21 -8.00 -1.34
N GLN A 49 -12.52 -8.12 -1.28
CA GLN A 49 -13.44 -7.05 -1.61
C GLN A 49 -14.18 -6.67 -0.35
N LYS A 50 -14.19 -5.39 -0.01
CA LYS A 50 -14.90 -4.84 1.14
C LYS A 50 -16.24 -4.25 0.72
N ASP A 51 -17.15 -4.12 1.66
CA ASP A 51 -18.43 -3.42 1.46
C ASP A 51 -18.21 -1.92 1.19
N ALA A 52 -19.27 -1.21 0.86
CA ALA A 52 -19.23 0.23 0.59
C ALA A 52 -18.79 1.06 1.82
N ALA A 53 -18.98 0.54 3.03
CA ALA A 53 -18.51 1.15 4.28
C ALA A 53 -17.02 0.87 4.55
N GLY A 54 -16.40 -0.05 3.79
CA GLY A 54 -14.97 -0.34 3.83
C GLY A 54 -14.49 -1.22 4.98
N ASN A 55 -15.41 -1.74 5.82
CA ASN A 55 -15.05 -2.41 7.07
C ASN A 55 -15.24 -3.93 7.03
N THR A 56 -16.16 -4.44 6.20
CA THR A 56 -16.50 -5.87 6.20
C THR A 56 -16.09 -6.50 4.86
N PRO A 57 -15.30 -7.58 4.86
CA PRO A 57 -15.03 -8.34 3.65
C PRO A 57 -16.30 -9.02 3.14
N VAL A 58 -16.71 -8.69 1.93
CA VAL A 58 -17.84 -9.35 1.22
C VAL A 58 -17.37 -10.48 0.32
N ALA A 59 -16.11 -10.50 -0.06
CA ALA A 59 -15.47 -11.59 -0.77
C ALA A 59 -13.99 -11.70 -0.38
N LYS A 60 -13.48 -12.91 -0.33
CA LYS A 60 -12.08 -13.23 -0.08
C LYS A 60 -11.64 -14.41 -0.96
N ALA A 61 -10.44 -14.32 -1.53
CA ALA A 61 -9.90 -15.38 -2.36
C ALA A 61 -8.37 -15.40 -2.33
N SER A 62 -7.79 -16.60 -2.40
CA SER A 62 -6.36 -16.79 -2.61
C SER A 62 -6.01 -16.67 -4.08
N ALA A 63 -4.94 -15.95 -4.38
CA ALA A 63 -4.39 -15.83 -5.72
C ALA A 63 -2.88 -16.14 -5.74
N LYS A 64 -2.40 -16.61 -6.87
CA LYS A 64 -0.99 -16.99 -7.08
C LYS A 64 -0.51 -16.39 -8.39
N CYS A 65 0.72 -15.88 -8.39
CA CYS A 65 1.42 -15.54 -9.62
C CYS A 65 2.71 -16.36 -9.73
N TRP A 66 2.81 -17.13 -10.80
CA TRP A 66 3.96 -17.99 -10.98
C TRP A 66 5.24 -17.21 -11.30
N LYS A 67 6.39 -17.74 -10.86
CA LYS A 67 7.71 -17.10 -10.97
C LYS A 67 7.98 -16.46 -12.33
N ASN A 68 7.70 -17.17 -13.42
CA ASN A 68 7.97 -16.68 -14.76
C ASN A 68 7.16 -15.42 -15.09
N LYS A 69 5.88 -15.39 -14.72
CA LYS A 69 5.01 -14.23 -14.90
C LYS A 69 5.36 -13.14 -13.89
N TRP A 70 5.57 -13.50 -12.64
CA TRP A 70 5.87 -12.56 -11.57
C TRP A 70 7.12 -11.72 -11.85
N ALA A 71 8.17 -12.33 -12.38
CA ALA A 71 9.41 -11.65 -12.76
C ALA A 71 9.21 -10.51 -13.78
N PHE A 72 8.12 -10.54 -14.56
CA PHE A 72 7.75 -9.48 -15.50
C PHE A 72 6.67 -8.55 -14.96
N LEU A 73 5.64 -9.10 -14.31
CA LEU A 73 4.48 -8.31 -13.87
C LEU A 73 4.85 -7.34 -12.76
N ARG A 74 5.66 -7.75 -11.79
CA ARG A 74 6.06 -6.87 -10.71
C ARG A 74 6.83 -5.64 -11.19
N PRO A 75 7.94 -5.75 -11.95
CA PRO A 75 8.64 -4.57 -12.46
C PRO A 75 7.81 -3.75 -13.44
N HIS A 76 6.93 -4.39 -14.23
CA HIS A 76 6.00 -3.70 -15.11
C HIS A 76 5.05 -2.81 -14.32
N PHE A 77 4.41 -3.37 -13.29
CA PHE A 77 3.51 -2.62 -12.42
C PHE A 77 4.25 -1.48 -11.72
N GLU A 78 5.37 -1.77 -11.04
CA GLU A 78 6.10 -0.78 -10.24
C GLU A 78 6.60 0.41 -11.08
N ARG A 79 7.02 0.15 -12.31
CA ARG A 79 7.46 1.19 -13.25
C ARG A 79 6.30 2.05 -13.74
N ASN A 80 5.16 1.45 -14.09
CA ASN A 80 4.03 2.18 -14.68
C ASN A 80 3.11 2.80 -13.63
N ALA A 81 2.96 2.18 -12.47
CA ALA A 81 2.21 2.73 -11.34
C ALA A 81 3.05 3.69 -10.48
N ASN A 82 4.37 3.76 -10.72
CA ASN A 82 5.34 4.49 -9.89
C ASN A 82 5.16 4.17 -8.40
N GLN A 83 4.87 2.92 -8.10
CA GLN A 83 4.58 2.44 -6.76
C GLN A 83 4.97 0.97 -6.59
N ILE A 84 5.51 0.62 -5.42
CA ILE A 84 5.81 -0.77 -5.07
C ILE A 84 4.49 -1.53 -4.87
N LEU A 85 4.37 -2.69 -5.51
CA LEU A 85 3.22 -3.56 -5.32
C LEU A 85 3.28 -4.18 -3.92
N ARG A 86 2.24 -3.94 -3.12
CA ARG A 86 2.18 -4.34 -1.70
C ARG A 86 0.75 -4.54 -1.22
N ALA A 87 0.60 -5.13 -0.05
CA ALA A 87 -0.69 -5.18 0.64
C ALA A 87 -1.28 -3.77 0.87
N GLY A 88 -2.60 -3.69 0.90
CA GLY A 88 -3.38 -2.45 1.02
C GLY A 88 -3.66 -1.74 -0.30
N LEU A 89 -3.11 -2.20 -1.43
CA LEU A 89 -3.40 -1.63 -2.73
C LEU A 89 -4.65 -2.25 -3.36
N LYS A 90 -5.50 -1.39 -3.95
CA LYS A 90 -6.51 -1.84 -4.90
C LYS A 90 -5.89 -2.06 -6.26
N VAL A 91 -6.13 -3.22 -6.80
CA VAL A 91 -5.57 -3.69 -8.08
C VAL A 91 -6.67 -4.22 -8.97
N ARG A 92 -6.42 -4.18 -10.29
CA ARG A 92 -7.18 -4.93 -11.28
C ARG A 92 -6.26 -5.99 -11.85
N LEU A 93 -6.64 -7.25 -11.64
CA LEU A 93 -5.87 -8.43 -12.03
C LEU A 93 -6.62 -9.22 -13.09
N LEU A 94 -5.90 -9.67 -14.12
CA LEU A 94 -6.40 -10.70 -15.03
C LEU A 94 -6.10 -12.05 -14.38
N VAL A 95 -7.13 -12.83 -14.12
CA VAL A 95 -7.02 -14.11 -13.41
C VAL A 95 -7.78 -15.21 -14.13
N TYR A 96 -7.33 -16.45 -13.96
CA TYR A 96 -8.08 -17.63 -14.35
C TYR A 96 -8.19 -18.60 -13.18
N ALA A 97 -9.22 -19.45 -13.24
CA ALA A 97 -9.49 -20.44 -12.21
C ALA A 97 -8.50 -21.61 -12.32
N ASP A 98 -7.93 -22.03 -11.19
CA ASP A 98 -7.09 -23.23 -11.10
C ASP A 98 -7.46 -24.04 -9.87
N PHE A 99 -7.60 -25.34 -10.05
CA PHE A 99 -7.85 -26.27 -8.97
C PHE A 99 -6.85 -27.42 -9.03
N HIS A 100 -6.08 -27.54 -7.97
CA HIS A 100 -5.12 -28.62 -7.81
C HIS A 100 -5.63 -29.62 -6.78
N GLU A 101 -5.58 -30.92 -7.08
CA GLU A 101 -6.16 -31.98 -6.26
C GLU A 101 -5.64 -32.01 -4.82
N ALA A 102 -4.35 -31.61 -4.62
CA ALA A 102 -3.73 -31.56 -3.29
C ALA A 102 -3.79 -30.18 -2.62
N TYR A 103 -3.93 -29.08 -3.38
CA TYR A 103 -3.83 -27.73 -2.85
C TYR A 103 -5.12 -26.93 -2.95
N GLY A 104 -6.15 -27.49 -3.57
CA GLY A 104 -7.45 -26.86 -3.71
C GLY A 104 -7.48 -25.74 -4.74
N PHE A 105 -8.48 -24.87 -4.61
CA PHE A 105 -8.76 -23.78 -5.51
C PHE A 105 -7.86 -22.56 -5.28
N SER A 106 -7.46 -21.90 -6.36
CA SER A 106 -6.83 -20.59 -6.34
C SER A 106 -7.01 -19.87 -7.68
N TRP A 107 -7.03 -18.55 -7.66
CA TRP A 107 -6.91 -17.75 -8.86
C TRP A 107 -5.44 -17.65 -9.29
N ILE A 108 -5.18 -17.84 -10.57
CA ILE A 108 -3.83 -17.64 -11.12
C ILE A 108 -3.79 -16.28 -11.82
N VAL A 109 -2.87 -15.44 -11.41
CA VAL A 109 -2.68 -14.10 -11.98
C VAL A 109 -1.92 -14.21 -13.30
N ALA A 110 -2.58 -13.81 -14.38
CA ALA A 110 -2.04 -13.77 -15.73
C ALA A 110 -1.51 -12.37 -16.08
N ASP A 111 -2.16 -11.30 -15.58
CA ASP A 111 -1.75 -9.90 -15.81
C ASP A 111 -2.21 -8.96 -14.70
N ILE A 112 -1.71 -7.72 -14.71
CA ILE A 112 -2.08 -6.66 -13.77
C ILE A 112 -2.19 -5.33 -14.52
N ASP A 113 -3.22 -4.54 -14.23
CA ASP A 113 -3.43 -3.20 -14.80
C ASP A 113 -2.90 -2.11 -13.86
N PRO A 114 -1.75 -1.50 -14.15
CA PRO A 114 -1.19 -0.43 -13.32
C PRO A 114 -2.05 0.84 -13.32
N THR A 115 -2.79 1.09 -14.41
CA THR A 115 -3.55 2.34 -14.58
C THR A 115 -4.75 2.41 -13.64
N TYR A 116 -5.34 1.25 -13.33
CA TYR A 116 -6.42 1.15 -12.36
C TYR A 116 -5.98 1.61 -10.95
N THR A 117 -4.83 1.14 -10.49
CA THR A 117 -4.29 1.49 -9.17
C THR A 117 -3.96 2.99 -9.09
N LEU A 118 -3.37 3.56 -10.13
CA LEU A 118 -3.13 5.02 -10.22
C LEU A 118 -4.42 5.82 -10.15
N GLY A 119 -5.45 5.40 -10.90
CA GLY A 119 -6.77 6.04 -10.89
C GLY A 119 -7.43 6.01 -9.51
N ASP A 120 -7.39 4.87 -8.81
CA ASP A 120 -7.95 4.75 -7.45
C ASP A 120 -7.21 5.66 -6.45
N MET A 121 -5.89 5.72 -6.53
CA MET A 121 -5.08 6.60 -5.67
C MET A 121 -5.35 8.08 -5.92
N ALA A 122 -5.43 8.49 -7.19
CA ALA A 122 -5.77 9.87 -7.55
C ALA A 122 -7.16 10.26 -7.04
N ARG A 123 -8.13 9.37 -7.18
CA ARG A 123 -9.49 9.56 -6.66
C ARG A 123 -9.49 9.73 -5.13
N LYS A 124 -8.85 8.81 -4.39
CA LYS A 124 -8.72 8.88 -2.93
C LYS A 124 -8.08 10.18 -2.48
N ARG A 125 -7.02 10.61 -3.17
CA ARG A 125 -6.37 11.90 -2.87
C ARG A 125 -7.33 13.08 -3.03
N LEU A 126 -8.10 13.11 -4.12
CA LEU A 126 -9.09 14.17 -4.36
C LEU A 126 -10.20 14.17 -3.29
N GLU A 127 -10.68 13.00 -2.88
CA GLU A 127 -11.66 12.85 -1.80
C GLU A 127 -11.13 13.39 -0.47
N ILE A 128 -9.89 13.03 -0.10
CA ILE A 128 -9.24 13.54 1.12
C ILE A 128 -9.10 15.07 1.07
N VAL A 129 -8.58 15.61 -0.04
CA VAL A 129 -8.44 17.08 -0.21
C VAL A 129 -9.80 17.77 -0.10
N ARG A 130 -10.86 17.19 -0.71
CA ARG A 130 -12.21 17.73 -0.60
C ARG A 130 -12.70 17.75 0.84
N THR A 131 -12.52 16.66 1.58
CA THR A 131 -12.91 16.54 2.98
C THR A 131 -12.18 17.56 3.84
N LEU A 132 -10.86 17.67 3.70
CA LEU A 132 -10.05 18.64 4.45
C LEU A 132 -10.46 20.09 4.15
N LYS A 133 -10.81 20.41 2.89
CA LYS A 133 -11.34 21.73 2.52
C LYS A 133 -12.71 21.99 3.14
N GLN A 134 -13.60 21.00 3.16
CA GLN A 134 -14.91 21.12 3.80
C GLN A 134 -14.80 21.34 5.31
N GLN A 135 -13.80 20.72 5.94
CA GLN A 135 -13.51 20.91 7.36
C GLN A 135 -12.76 22.22 7.67
N GLY A 136 -12.35 22.96 6.64
CA GLY A 136 -11.61 24.22 6.79
C GLY A 136 -10.15 24.08 7.24
N VAL A 137 -9.64 22.82 7.32
CA VAL A 137 -8.28 22.56 7.84
C VAL A 137 -7.20 22.54 6.76
N PHE A 138 -7.59 22.45 5.48
CA PHE A 138 -6.64 22.28 4.36
C PHE A 138 -5.67 23.46 4.19
N ASP A 139 -6.13 24.66 4.47
CA ASP A 139 -5.40 25.91 4.24
C ASP A 139 -4.94 26.58 5.55
N LEU A 140 -5.20 25.99 6.73
CA LEU A 140 -4.87 26.58 8.04
C LEU A 140 -3.41 27.03 8.16
N GLN A 141 -2.49 26.25 7.58
CA GLN A 141 -1.06 26.59 7.61
C GLN A 141 -0.72 27.89 6.87
N LYS A 142 -1.57 28.39 5.97
CA LYS A 142 -1.35 29.64 5.24
C LYS A 142 -1.54 30.88 6.11
N ASP A 143 -2.23 30.72 7.22
CA ASP A 143 -2.47 31.79 8.19
C ASP A 143 -1.25 32.02 9.09
N PHE A 144 -0.33 31.05 9.15
CA PHE A 144 0.91 31.17 9.89
C PHE A 144 1.99 31.84 9.04
N ARG A 145 2.63 32.87 9.64
CA ARG A 145 3.79 33.53 9.03
C ARG A 145 5.07 32.88 9.54
N LEU A 146 5.95 32.52 8.63
CA LEU A 146 7.29 32.09 9.02
C LEU A 146 7.99 33.27 9.70
N PRO A 147 8.67 33.05 10.85
CA PRO A 147 9.47 34.06 11.47
C PRO A 147 10.64 34.46 10.56
N LEU A 148 11.08 35.72 10.65
CA LEU A 148 12.19 36.23 9.83
C LEU A 148 13.50 35.44 10.04
N PHE A 149 13.68 34.87 11.22
CA PHE A 149 14.83 34.05 11.60
C PHE A 149 14.35 32.78 12.27
N ALA A 150 13.98 31.77 11.46
CA ALA A 150 13.62 30.43 11.94
C ALA A 150 14.91 29.65 12.20
N GLN A 151 15.41 29.67 13.42
CA GLN A 151 16.66 28.98 13.78
C GLN A 151 16.42 27.67 14.56
N ARG A 152 15.29 27.55 15.23
CA ARG A 152 14.94 26.35 16.04
C ARG A 152 13.94 25.51 15.25
N VAL A 153 14.42 24.41 14.72
CA VAL A 153 13.66 23.56 13.78
C VAL A 153 13.36 22.21 14.43
N ALA A 154 12.08 21.86 14.56
CA ALA A 154 11.68 20.49 14.84
C ALA A 154 11.51 19.74 13.51
N VAL A 155 12.08 18.55 13.43
CA VAL A 155 11.98 17.72 12.22
C VAL A 155 11.37 16.38 12.57
N ILE A 156 10.27 16.02 11.89
CA ILE A 156 9.68 14.70 11.99
C ILE A 156 10.21 13.85 10.83
N SER A 157 11.03 12.87 11.14
CA SER A 157 11.65 12.01 10.13
C SER A 157 12.15 10.69 10.74
N SER A 158 12.62 9.78 9.91
CA SER A 158 13.41 8.63 10.37
C SER A 158 14.88 9.03 10.48
N GLU A 159 15.56 8.59 11.54
CA GLU A 159 17.00 8.80 11.71
C GLU A 159 17.84 8.34 10.51
N GLN A 160 17.39 7.26 9.86
CA GLN A 160 18.07 6.64 8.73
C GLN A 160 17.64 7.21 7.37
N ALA A 161 16.75 8.21 7.34
CA ALA A 161 16.31 8.81 6.10
C ALA A 161 17.44 9.62 5.45
N ALA A 162 17.81 9.29 4.23
CA ALA A 162 18.83 10.01 3.47
C ALA A 162 18.50 11.51 3.36
N GLY A 163 17.23 11.86 3.15
CA GLY A 163 16.77 13.25 3.11
C GLY A 163 16.96 14.01 4.41
N TYR A 164 16.88 13.36 5.57
CA TYR A 164 17.18 13.99 6.85
C TYR A 164 18.67 14.35 6.98
N GLY A 165 19.55 13.43 6.60
CA GLY A 165 20.98 13.67 6.59
C GLY A 165 21.38 14.83 5.65
N ASP A 166 20.81 14.86 4.46
CA ASP A 166 21.04 15.94 3.48
C ASP A 166 20.49 17.28 3.99
N PHE A 167 19.30 17.29 4.58
CA PHE A 167 18.71 18.48 5.20
C PHE A 167 19.63 19.07 6.30
N CYS A 168 20.08 18.23 7.24
CA CYS A 168 21.00 18.69 8.30
C CYS A 168 22.32 19.20 7.74
N ARG A 169 22.87 18.56 6.71
CA ARG A 169 24.11 19.02 6.06
C ARG A 169 23.92 20.39 5.43
N HIS A 170 22.83 20.61 4.69
CA HIS A 170 22.57 21.91 4.06
C HIS A 170 22.36 23.04 5.08
N LEU A 171 21.76 22.75 6.23
CA LEU A 171 21.64 23.73 7.31
C LEU A 171 22.99 24.02 7.99
N HIS A 172 23.86 23.02 8.09
CA HIS A 172 25.20 23.19 8.69
C HIS A 172 26.15 23.92 7.74
N ASP A 173 26.19 23.52 6.48
CA ASP A 173 27.15 24.00 5.47
C ASP A 173 26.55 25.19 4.66
N ASN A 174 25.81 26.08 5.32
CA ASN A 174 25.21 27.24 4.65
C ASN A 174 26.21 28.38 4.40
N GLU A 175 26.11 29.02 3.25
CA GLU A 175 27.00 30.09 2.80
C GLU A 175 27.01 31.35 3.74
N TRP A 176 25.94 31.49 4.53
CA TRP A 176 25.74 32.67 5.40
C TRP A 176 26.24 32.45 6.83
N ASN A 177 26.83 31.27 7.12
CA ASN A 177 27.31 30.88 8.44
C ASN A 177 26.25 31.02 9.56
N LEU A 178 24.98 30.74 9.20
CA LEU A 178 23.86 30.80 10.14
C LEU A 178 23.84 29.53 10.99
N HIS A 179 23.54 29.66 12.26
CA HIS A 179 23.43 28.52 13.18
C HIS A 179 21.98 28.11 13.33
N PHE A 180 21.71 26.84 13.06
CA PHE A 180 20.40 26.25 13.24
C PHE A 180 20.45 25.15 14.32
N SER A 181 19.45 25.17 15.20
CA SER A 181 19.21 24.10 16.17
C SER A 181 18.14 23.18 15.62
N VAL A 182 18.55 21.97 15.27
CA VAL A 182 17.64 20.95 14.71
C VAL A 182 17.38 19.87 15.75
N GLN A 183 16.12 19.65 16.08
CA GLN A 183 15.70 18.55 16.94
C GLN A 183 14.90 17.53 16.12
N LEU A 184 15.37 16.28 16.09
CA LEU A 184 14.69 15.19 15.44
C LEU A 184 13.63 14.58 16.38
N TYR A 185 12.42 14.46 15.87
CA TYR A 185 11.35 13.63 16.40
C TYR A 185 11.21 12.39 15.52
N ALA A 186 11.74 11.28 15.99
CA ALA A 186 11.80 10.06 15.21
C ALA A 186 10.40 9.50 14.91
N ALA A 187 10.10 9.29 13.63
CA ALA A 187 8.87 8.70 13.17
C ALA A 187 9.11 7.67 12.07
N THR A 188 8.22 6.69 11.99
CA THR A 188 8.21 5.71 10.90
C THR A 188 7.65 6.41 9.65
N MET A 189 8.44 6.44 8.57
CA MET A 189 8.05 7.14 7.33
C MET A 189 7.42 6.23 6.26
N GLN A 190 7.37 4.92 6.49
CA GLN A 190 6.81 3.93 5.57
C GLN A 190 6.13 2.78 6.33
N GLY A 191 5.06 2.22 5.76
CA GLY A 191 4.33 1.07 6.33
C GLY A 191 3.19 1.46 7.29
N GLU A 192 2.65 0.49 8.00
CA GLU A 192 1.42 0.64 8.80
C GLU A 192 1.57 1.53 10.05
N GLY A 193 2.80 1.74 10.53
CA GLY A 193 3.06 2.54 11.74
C GLY A 193 3.17 4.05 11.51
N VAL A 194 3.11 4.53 10.25
CA VAL A 194 3.36 5.95 9.89
C VAL A 194 2.43 6.89 10.64
N GLU A 195 1.13 6.70 10.52
CA GLU A 195 0.13 7.59 11.10
C GLU A 195 0.35 7.75 12.61
N ARG A 196 0.42 6.63 13.35
CA ARG A 196 0.59 6.64 14.80
C ARG A 196 1.90 7.32 15.22
N SER A 197 3.00 7.04 14.52
CA SER A 197 4.31 7.59 14.88
C SER A 197 4.42 9.07 14.57
N VAL A 198 3.82 9.53 13.46
CA VAL A 198 3.79 10.96 13.12
C VAL A 198 2.90 11.74 14.07
N ILE A 199 1.72 11.21 14.44
CA ILE A 199 0.84 11.83 15.45
C ILE A 199 1.57 11.96 16.78
N ALA A 200 2.23 10.89 17.27
CA ALA A 200 2.99 10.93 18.51
C ALA A 200 4.12 11.96 18.47
N ALA A 201 4.80 12.10 17.35
CA ALA A 201 5.83 13.13 17.15
C ALA A 201 5.24 14.56 17.19
N LEU A 202 4.09 14.77 16.54
CA LEU A 202 3.37 16.05 16.58
C LEU A 202 2.89 16.39 17.99
N ASP A 203 2.35 15.43 18.72
CA ASP A 203 1.91 15.61 20.12
C ASP A 203 3.10 16.02 21.02
N ALA A 204 4.24 15.35 20.89
CA ALA A 204 5.45 15.68 21.64
C ALA A 204 6.02 17.07 21.29
N ILE A 205 5.90 17.50 20.03
CA ILE A 205 6.25 18.86 19.61
C ILE A 205 5.27 19.87 20.20
N ASN A 206 3.97 19.55 20.19
CA ASN A 206 2.92 20.43 20.70
C ASN A 206 3.07 20.73 22.20
N GLU A 207 3.59 19.80 22.99
CA GLU A 207 3.93 20.04 24.40
C GLU A 207 5.06 21.08 24.59
N ARG A 208 5.85 21.34 23.55
CA ARG A 208 7.03 22.20 23.56
C ARG A 208 7.02 23.22 22.43
N LEU A 209 5.87 23.70 22.02
CA LEU A 209 5.67 24.60 20.87
C LEU A 209 6.55 25.87 20.93
N THR A 210 6.80 26.39 22.12
CA THR A 210 7.61 27.58 22.31
C THR A 210 9.11 27.36 22.06
N ASP A 211 9.57 26.11 21.98
CA ASP A 211 10.97 25.78 21.77
C ASP A 211 11.36 25.82 20.29
N PHE A 212 10.38 25.88 19.39
CA PHE A 212 10.58 25.80 17.95
C PHE A 212 10.01 27.01 17.21
N ASP A 213 10.68 27.39 16.16
CA ASP A 213 10.25 28.44 15.24
C ASP A 213 9.51 27.84 14.03
N VAL A 214 9.84 26.57 13.70
CA VAL A 214 9.29 25.84 12.54
C VAL A 214 9.26 24.33 12.84
N VAL A 215 8.26 23.64 12.29
CA VAL A 215 8.14 22.18 12.31
C VAL A 215 8.16 21.67 10.88
#